data_c1fc9ca4c1e47d83dba77def999e12b1
#
_entry.id   c1fc9ca4c1e47d83dba77def999e12b1
#
_cell.length_a   1.000
_cell.length_b   1.000
_cell.length_c   1.000
_cell.angle_alpha   90.00
_cell.angle_beta   90.00
_cell.angle_gamma   90.00
#
_symmetry.space_group_name_H-M   'P 1'
#
loop_
_entity.id
_entity.type
_entity.pdbx_description
1 polymer ?
#
loop_
_entity_poly.entity_id
_entity_poly.type
_entity_poly.pdbx_seq_one_letter_code
_entity_poly.pdbx_strand_id
1 'polypeptide(L)'
;MIDEFQDTDPLQYSIFSRIYLEHPQCGLFMIGDPKQAIYGFRGADIFTYIKARNQVSSHFTLGTNWRSSSDMVAAVNQVFETPSSPFVYDDDIPFLSVKSSPNADKRQWMIDGQRQPAMTYWLQEAEEKPLAKGEYHQAMAQACADEIRRILSAAQSERAFFNDGKSQHVIQAGDIAVLVRTGSEGRMIKQALAEQGIASVYLSNRDSVFVSQVAEDLQRLLQAVLTPENDRALRASLASEQFALDAGTLDKLNNDENEWENAINEFKEYRRLWSQRGVLPMLRSVMSKRHIAERLLEEDNGERSLTDFMHIGCLL
;
A
#
# COMPACT_ATOMS: atom_id res chain seq x y z
N MET A 1 22.20 16.36 -15.56
CA MET A 1 21.06 16.74 -14.72
C MET A 1 20.76 15.57 -13.77
N ILE A 2 20.63 15.83 -12.49
CA ILE A 2 20.29 14.85 -11.45
C ILE A 2 18.95 15.30 -10.87
N ASP A 3 17.96 14.43 -10.94
CA ASP A 3 16.64 14.63 -10.33
C ASP A 3 16.59 13.98 -8.95
N GLU A 4 15.66 14.42 -8.08
CA GLU A 4 15.54 13.97 -6.68
C GLU A 4 16.87 14.01 -5.92
N PHE A 5 17.62 15.11 -6.10
CA PHE A 5 18.97 15.24 -5.59
C PHE A 5 19.07 15.14 -4.06
N GLN A 6 18.00 15.43 -3.32
CA GLN A 6 17.93 15.27 -1.85
C GLN A 6 18.11 13.81 -1.40
N ASP A 7 17.95 12.85 -2.33
CA ASP A 7 18.09 11.41 -2.05
C ASP A 7 19.49 10.88 -2.42
N THR A 8 20.40 11.76 -2.78
CA THR A 8 21.78 11.42 -3.19
C THR A 8 22.66 11.17 -1.97
N ASP A 9 23.43 10.08 -1.99
CA ASP A 9 24.44 9.78 -0.99
C ASP A 9 25.77 10.53 -1.23
N PRO A 10 26.67 10.63 -0.21
CA PRO A 10 27.95 11.34 -0.33
C PRO A 10 28.87 10.80 -1.44
N LEU A 11 28.84 9.47 -1.69
CA LEU A 11 29.69 8.85 -2.70
C LEU A 11 29.19 9.18 -4.10
N GLN A 12 27.89 9.09 -4.34
CA GLN A 12 27.27 9.49 -5.59
C GLN A 12 27.58 10.96 -5.91
N TYR A 13 27.40 11.86 -4.94
CA TYR A 13 27.74 13.27 -5.13
C TYR A 13 29.22 13.48 -5.46
N SER A 14 30.12 12.78 -4.78
CA SER A 14 31.58 12.85 -5.07
C SER A 14 31.89 12.41 -6.50
N ILE A 15 31.24 11.36 -7.00
CA ILE A 15 31.41 10.89 -8.39
C ILE A 15 30.92 11.95 -9.37
N PHE A 16 29.70 12.46 -9.18
CA PHE A 16 29.13 13.47 -10.10
C PHE A 16 29.92 14.78 -10.08
N SER A 17 30.38 15.23 -8.93
CA SER A 17 31.19 16.42 -8.79
C SER A 17 32.50 16.29 -9.54
N ARG A 18 33.21 15.17 -9.41
CA ARG A 18 34.49 14.91 -10.09
C ARG A 18 34.33 14.82 -11.60
N ILE A 19 33.22 14.28 -12.09
CA ILE A 19 32.99 14.14 -13.53
C ILE A 19 32.54 15.46 -14.16
N TYR A 20 31.67 16.22 -13.48
CA TYR A 20 30.96 17.34 -14.12
C TYR A 20 31.30 18.73 -13.56
N LEU A 21 31.51 18.92 -12.24
CA LEU A 21 31.79 20.22 -11.65
C LEU A 21 33.24 20.64 -11.90
N GLU A 22 34.16 19.70 -11.91
CA GLU A 22 35.58 19.97 -12.14
C GLU A 22 35.91 20.12 -13.65
N HIS A 23 34.94 19.85 -14.53
CA HIS A 23 35.19 19.92 -15.98
C HIS A 23 34.62 21.22 -16.56
N PRO A 24 35.48 22.10 -17.13
CA PRO A 24 35.11 23.46 -17.54
C PRO A 24 34.08 23.54 -18.69
N GLN A 25 33.85 22.44 -19.42
CA GLN A 25 32.90 22.39 -20.54
C GLN A 25 31.59 21.69 -20.13
N CYS A 26 31.44 21.26 -18.86
CA CYS A 26 30.25 20.57 -18.36
C CYS A 26 29.46 21.47 -17.42
N GLY A 27 28.16 21.28 -17.41
CA GLY A 27 27.25 21.86 -16.42
C GLY A 27 26.56 20.77 -15.62
N LEU A 28 26.48 20.94 -14.32
CA LEU A 28 25.73 20.04 -13.42
C LEU A 28 24.49 20.77 -12.92
N PHE A 29 23.31 20.23 -13.26
CA PHE A 29 22.03 20.68 -12.74
C PHE A 29 21.53 19.66 -11.70
N MET A 30 21.37 20.12 -10.48
CA MET A 30 20.85 19.33 -9.35
C MET A 30 19.45 19.83 -9.03
N ILE A 31 18.46 18.97 -9.20
CA ILE A 31 17.04 19.26 -8.99
C ILE A 31 16.57 18.44 -7.79
N GLY A 32 15.97 19.08 -6.80
CA GLY A 32 15.48 18.39 -5.62
C GLY A 32 14.84 19.35 -4.64
N ASP A 33 14.04 18.79 -3.74
CA ASP A 33 13.45 19.50 -2.62
C ASP A 33 13.94 18.87 -1.31
N PRO A 34 14.81 19.56 -0.54
CA PRO A 34 15.34 19.02 0.71
C PRO A 34 14.25 18.69 1.75
N LYS A 35 13.08 19.30 1.64
CA LYS A 35 11.92 19.01 2.50
C LYS A 35 11.29 17.65 2.22
N GLN A 36 11.64 17.03 1.07
CA GLN A 36 11.20 15.69 0.67
C GLN A 36 12.25 14.60 0.95
N ALA A 37 13.32 14.92 1.67
CA ALA A 37 14.38 13.97 2.03
C ALA A 37 13.89 12.95 3.05
N ILE A 38 13.30 11.84 2.60
CA ILE A 38 12.72 10.77 3.43
C ILE A 38 13.48 9.44 3.31
N TYR A 39 14.56 9.36 2.51
CA TYR A 39 15.31 8.14 2.25
C TYR A 39 16.64 8.02 3.01
N GLY A 40 16.79 8.71 4.15
CA GLY A 40 17.98 8.62 5.01
C GLY A 40 18.34 7.18 5.40
N PHE A 41 17.35 6.30 5.56
CA PHE A 41 17.54 4.87 5.84
C PHE A 41 18.15 4.08 4.66
N ARG A 42 18.22 4.67 3.45
CA ARG A 42 18.85 4.09 2.25
C ARG A 42 20.22 4.69 1.95
N GLY A 43 20.76 5.53 2.86
CA GLY A 43 22.05 6.18 2.67
C GLY A 43 21.96 7.59 2.08
N ALA A 44 20.77 8.10 1.74
CA ALA A 44 20.58 9.50 1.41
C ALA A 44 20.98 10.38 2.60
N ASP A 45 21.69 11.45 2.32
CA ASP A 45 22.24 12.32 3.35
C ASP A 45 21.92 13.79 3.05
N ILE A 46 21.07 14.38 3.91
CA ILE A 46 20.67 15.78 3.79
C ILE A 46 21.86 16.75 3.86
N PHE A 47 22.93 16.39 4.58
CA PHE A 47 24.14 17.20 4.64
C PHE A 47 24.89 17.22 3.30
N THR A 48 24.76 16.17 2.50
CA THR A 48 25.25 16.16 1.11
C THR A 48 24.54 17.19 0.26
N TYR A 49 23.21 17.29 0.40
CA TYR A 49 22.41 18.33 -0.27
C TYR A 49 22.86 19.74 0.17
N ILE A 50 22.95 20.00 1.48
CA ILE A 50 23.37 21.28 2.03
C ILE A 50 24.79 21.65 1.53
N LYS A 51 25.73 20.71 1.57
CA LYS A 51 27.08 20.90 1.04
C LYS A 51 27.08 21.25 -0.44
N ALA A 52 26.35 20.52 -1.26
CA ALA A 52 26.25 20.76 -2.69
C ALA A 52 25.65 22.14 -2.98
N ARG A 53 24.56 22.50 -2.27
CA ARG A 53 23.95 23.82 -2.37
C ARG A 53 24.94 24.94 -2.07
N ASN A 54 25.77 24.81 -1.04
CA ASN A 54 26.74 25.81 -0.65
C ASN A 54 27.95 25.91 -1.61
N GLN A 55 28.17 24.91 -2.45
CA GLN A 55 29.25 24.88 -3.45
C GLN A 55 28.86 25.51 -4.80
N VAL A 56 27.56 25.64 -5.07
CA VAL A 56 27.10 26.24 -6.34
C VAL A 56 26.70 27.70 -6.14
N SER A 57 26.98 28.51 -7.18
CA SER A 57 26.70 29.95 -7.15
C SER A 57 25.30 30.34 -7.66
N SER A 58 24.65 29.45 -8.39
CA SER A 58 23.36 29.72 -9.03
C SER A 58 22.26 28.86 -8.42
N HIS A 59 21.28 29.50 -7.79
CA HIS A 59 20.14 28.85 -7.17
C HIS A 59 18.84 29.30 -7.82
N PHE A 60 17.99 28.33 -8.15
CA PHE A 60 16.68 28.56 -8.73
C PHE A 60 15.62 27.88 -7.89
N THR A 61 14.48 28.53 -7.68
CA THR A 61 13.36 28.00 -6.90
C THR A 61 12.10 28.00 -7.75
N LEU A 62 11.38 26.88 -7.74
CA LEU A 62 10.08 26.76 -8.37
C LEU A 62 9.01 27.34 -7.41
N GLY A 63 8.66 28.61 -7.61
CA GLY A 63 7.73 29.34 -6.74
C GLY A 63 6.24 29.08 -7.01
N THR A 64 5.90 28.21 -7.97
CA THR A 64 4.49 27.92 -8.33
C THR A 64 4.22 26.43 -8.24
N ASN A 65 3.19 26.07 -7.44
CA ASN A 65 2.66 24.72 -7.37
C ASN A 65 1.63 24.51 -8.49
N TRP A 66 1.89 23.55 -9.37
CA TRP A 66 1.04 23.21 -10.52
C TRP A 66 0.12 22.01 -10.28
N ARG A 67 0.23 21.38 -9.12
CA ARG A 67 -0.45 20.11 -8.80
C ARG A 67 -1.73 20.34 -7.99
N SER A 68 -1.69 21.25 -7.01
CA SER A 68 -2.70 21.38 -5.98
C SER A 68 -3.65 22.56 -6.24
N SER A 69 -4.85 22.51 -5.65
CA SER A 69 -5.79 23.63 -5.63
C SER A 69 -5.23 24.84 -4.87
N SER A 70 -5.76 26.03 -5.13
CA SER A 70 -5.35 27.25 -4.43
C SER A 70 -5.54 27.14 -2.92
N ASP A 71 -6.66 26.58 -2.46
CA ASP A 71 -6.95 26.38 -1.04
C ASP A 71 -5.98 25.40 -0.38
N MET A 72 -5.57 24.33 -1.07
CA MET A 72 -4.58 23.39 -0.55
C MET A 72 -3.20 24.04 -0.42
N VAL A 73 -2.78 24.82 -1.42
CA VAL A 73 -1.53 25.58 -1.36
C VAL A 73 -1.55 26.57 -0.20
N ALA A 74 -2.64 27.32 -0.03
CA ALA A 74 -2.81 28.25 1.08
C ALA A 74 -2.77 27.54 2.44
N ALA A 75 -3.47 26.42 2.60
CA ALA A 75 -3.50 25.65 3.82
C ALA A 75 -2.11 25.09 4.19
N VAL A 76 -1.36 24.56 3.23
CA VAL A 76 0.01 24.07 3.46
C VAL A 76 0.94 25.23 3.83
N ASN A 77 0.91 26.36 3.11
CA ASN A 77 1.69 27.53 3.47
C ASN A 77 1.40 27.95 4.91
N GLN A 78 0.13 28.08 5.30
CA GLN A 78 -0.27 28.48 6.65
C GLN A 78 0.28 27.53 7.73
N VAL A 79 0.24 26.21 7.50
CA VAL A 79 0.78 25.22 8.46
C VAL A 79 2.26 25.45 8.72
N PHE A 80 3.05 25.70 7.68
CA PHE A 80 4.49 25.87 7.80
C PHE A 80 4.93 27.30 8.16
N GLU A 81 4.10 28.30 7.95
CA GLU A 81 4.35 29.68 8.36
C GLU A 81 3.96 29.94 9.84
N THR A 82 3.11 29.09 10.43
CA THR A 82 2.66 29.25 11.83
C THR A 82 3.80 29.12 12.85
N PRO A 83 4.71 28.12 12.78
CA PRO A 83 5.89 28.08 13.62
C PRO A 83 6.94 29.07 13.13
N SER A 84 7.67 29.71 14.07
CA SER A 84 8.80 30.58 13.74
C SER A 84 9.98 29.82 13.09
N SER A 85 10.10 28.53 13.34
CA SER A 85 11.12 27.62 12.80
C SER A 85 10.46 26.29 12.47
N PRO A 86 9.93 26.10 11.24
CA PRO A 86 9.22 24.88 10.85
C PRO A 86 10.14 23.68 10.64
N PHE A 87 11.45 23.89 10.41
CA PHE A 87 12.42 22.84 10.16
C PHE A 87 13.60 22.90 11.12
N VAL A 88 14.23 21.74 11.37
CA VAL A 88 15.40 21.64 12.26
C VAL A 88 16.62 22.41 11.70
N TYR A 89 16.75 22.50 10.39
CA TYR A 89 17.84 23.19 9.66
C TYR A 89 17.29 24.40 8.90
N ASP A 90 16.60 25.29 9.59
CA ASP A 90 15.89 26.42 8.99
C ASP A 90 16.82 27.39 8.25
N ASP A 91 18.07 27.58 8.73
CA ASP A 91 19.06 28.43 8.08
C ASP A 91 19.48 27.86 6.72
N ASP A 92 19.61 26.55 6.59
CA ASP A 92 20.02 25.89 5.37
C ASP A 92 18.83 25.48 4.48
N ILE A 93 17.67 25.18 5.09
CA ILE A 93 16.46 24.68 4.43
C ILE A 93 15.26 25.51 4.88
N PRO A 94 15.19 26.81 4.54
CA PRO A 94 14.08 27.64 4.95
C PRO A 94 12.78 27.24 4.26
N PHE A 95 11.66 27.45 4.94
CA PHE A 95 10.36 27.34 4.29
C PHE A 95 10.17 28.55 3.36
N LEU A 96 9.88 28.28 2.11
CA LEU A 96 9.52 29.28 1.12
C LEU A 96 8.08 29.03 0.66
N SER A 97 7.20 29.98 0.93
CA SER A 97 5.81 29.92 0.47
C SER A 97 5.75 29.86 -1.06
N VAL A 98 4.85 29.03 -1.55
CA VAL A 98 4.63 28.88 -2.99
C VAL A 98 3.27 29.46 -3.38
N LYS A 99 3.14 29.85 -4.64
CA LYS A 99 1.87 30.30 -5.23
C LYS A 99 1.18 29.14 -5.91
N SER A 100 -0.14 29.17 -5.92
CA SER A 100 -0.94 28.27 -6.74
C SER A 100 -0.83 28.64 -8.21
N SER A 101 -0.97 27.67 -9.10
CA SER A 101 -1.03 27.88 -10.53
C SER A 101 -2.30 28.69 -10.89
N PRO A 102 -2.31 29.50 -11.98
CA PRO A 102 -3.52 30.16 -12.46
C PRO A 102 -4.67 29.21 -12.82
N ASN A 103 -4.36 27.93 -13.00
CA ASN A 103 -5.31 26.88 -13.33
C ASN A 103 -5.67 25.98 -12.14
N ALA A 104 -5.22 26.29 -10.92
CA ALA A 104 -5.33 25.45 -9.73
C ALA A 104 -6.79 25.07 -9.41
N ASP A 105 -7.73 25.98 -9.61
CA ASP A 105 -9.15 25.79 -9.23
C ASP A 105 -10.05 25.38 -10.39
N LYS A 106 -9.48 24.93 -11.50
CA LYS A 106 -10.27 24.38 -12.62
C LYS A 106 -11.02 23.11 -12.23
N ARG A 107 -10.51 22.35 -11.28
CA ARG A 107 -11.11 21.12 -10.78
C ARG A 107 -11.47 21.30 -9.30
N GLN A 108 -12.75 21.34 -8.99
CA GLN A 108 -13.27 21.57 -7.64
C GLN A 108 -13.87 20.29 -7.07
N TRP A 109 -13.56 19.99 -5.84
CA TRP A 109 -14.17 18.87 -5.12
C TRP A 109 -15.48 19.33 -4.48
N MET A 110 -16.58 18.65 -4.85
CA MET A 110 -17.94 19.00 -4.48
C MET A 110 -18.62 17.81 -3.78
N ILE A 111 -19.33 18.08 -2.69
CA ILE A 111 -20.26 17.14 -2.07
C ILE A 111 -21.55 17.89 -1.75
N ASP A 112 -22.69 17.32 -2.11
CA ASP A 112 -24.01 17.90 -1.90
C ASP A 112 -24.14 19.34 -2.44
N GLY A 113 -23.50 19.61 -3.57
CA GLY A 113 -23.47 20.94 -4.20
C GLY A 113 -22.59 21.97 -3.50
N GLN A 114 -21.85 21.59 -2.47
CA GLN A 114 -20.94 22.46 -1.74
C GLN A 114 -19.47 22.11 -2.02
N ARG A 115 -18.65 23.14 -2.25
CA ARG A 115 -17.20 22.99 -2.33
C ARG A 115 -16.66 22.53 -0.98
N GLN A 116 -15.89 21.46 -0.99
CA GLN A 116 -15.30 20.90 0.21
C GLN A 116 -13.99 21.62 0.57
N PRO A 117 -13.65 21.74 1.87
CA PRO A 117 -12.39 22.30 2.33
C PRO A 117 -11.22 21.45 1.80
N ALA A 118 -10.11 22.13 1.47
CA ALA A 118 -8.92 21.45 0.97
C ALA A 118 -8.17 20.66 2.07
N MET A 119 -8.31 21.09 3.33
CA MET A 119 -7.68 20.42 4.47
C MET A 119 -8.67 20.37 5.64
N THR A 120 -8.76 19.22 6.27
CA THR A 120 -9.61 18.99 7.45
C THR A 120 -8.78 18.27 8.52
N TYR A 121 -8.89 18.72 9.76
CA TYR A 121 -8.26 18.08 10.91
C TYR A 121 -9.32 17.37 11.74
N TRP A 122 -9.07 16.13 12.10
CA TRP A 122 -9.85 15.40 13.09
C TRP A 122 -9.12 15.41 14.42
N LEU A 123 -9.72 16.02 15.41
CA LEU A 123 -9.17 16.12 16.74
C LEU A 123 -9.96 15.21 17.68
N GLN A 124 -9.27 14.26 18.29
CA GLN A 124 -9.83 13.47 19.37
C GLN A 124 -9.49 14.17 20.70
N GLU A 125 -10.48 14.70 21.33
CA GLU A 125 -10.31 15.30 22.67
C GLU A 125 -10.11 14.18 23.70
N ALA A 126 -9.13 14.37 24.59
CA ALA A 126 -8.99 13.55 25.78
C ALA A 126 -9.94 14.09 26.85
N GLU A 127 -10.74 13.19 27.45
CA GLU A 127 -11.59 13.57 28.58
C GLU A 127 -10.75 13.83 29.83
N GLU A 128 -10.88 13.01 30.88
CA GLU A 128 -10.10 13.18 32.13
C GLU A 128 -8.69 12.58 32.05
N LYS A 129 -8.45 11.61 31.15
CA LYS A 129 -7.17 10.90 31.00
C LYS A 129 -6.75 10.84 29.54
N PRO A 130 -5.43 10.89 29.27
CA PRO A 130 -4.91 10.65 27.93
C PRO A 130 -5.35 9.30 27.42
N LEU A 131 -5.79 9.24 26.16
CA LEU A 131 -6.12 8.00 25.48
C LEU A 131 -4.89 7.09 25.34
N ALA A 132 -5.08 5.80 25.54
CA ALA A 132 -4.04 4.84 25.20
C ALA A 132 -3.79 4.84 23.66
N LYS A 133 -2.53 4.64 23.27
CA LYS A 133 -2.14 4.70 21.85
C LYS A 133 -2.98 3.76 20.98
N GLY A 134 -3.31 2.55 21.48
CA GLY A 134 -4.12 1.58 20.74
C GLY A 134 -5.56 2.06 20.53
N GLU A 135 -6.18 2.60 21.57
CA GLU A 135 -7.53 3.15 21.51
C GLU A 135 -7.62 4.34 20.52
N TYR A 136 -6.63 5.24 20.59
CA TYR A 136 -6.53 6.34 19.64
C TYR A 136 -6.42 5.86 18.20
N HIS A 137 -5.53 4.88 17.92
CA HIS A 137 -5.38 4.35 16.56
C HIS A 137 -6.66 3.69 16.05
N GLN A 138 -7.37 2.96 16.91
CA GLN A 138 -8.62 2.31 16.55
C GLN A 138 -9.72 3.35 16.26
N ALA A 139 -9.85 4.38 17.11
CA ALA A 139 -10.80 5.47 16.90
C ALA A 139 -10.52 6.23 15.59
N MET A 140 -9.25 6.51 15.29
CA MET A 140 -8.87 7.17 14.04
C MET A 140 -9.09 6.30 12.81
N ALA A 141 -8.86 4.99 12.91
CA ALA A 141 -9.15 4.05 11.82
C ALA A 141 -10.66 4.01 11.51
N GLN A 142 -11.49 3.97 12.56
CA GLN A 142 -12.94 4.01 12.40
C GLN A 142 -13.41 5.35 11.80
N ALA A 143 -12.93 6.48 12.31
CA ALA A 143 -13.28 7.80 11.78
C ALA A 143 -12.87 7.96 10.30
N CYS A 144 -11.71 7.40 9.92
CA CYS A 144 -11.26 7.36 8.53
C CYS A 144 -12.20 6.53 7.66
N ALA A 145 -12.60 5.33 8.11
CA ALA A 145 -13.50 4.45 7.37
C ALA A 145 -14.91 5.09 7.23
N ASP A 146 -15.42 5.72 8.28
CA ASP A 146 -16.71 6.41 8.28
C ASP A 146 -16.73 7.57 7.28
N GLU A 147 -15.65 8.36 7.23
CA GLU A 147 -15.56 9.46 6.27
C GLU A 147 -15.47 8.97 4.83
N ILE A 148 -14.67 7.93 4.57
CA ILE A 148 -14.58 7.32 3.24
C ILE A 148 -15.95 6.76 2.82
N ARG A 149 -16.64 6.07 3.72
CA ARG A 149 -18.01 5.59 3.46
C ARG A 149 -18.96 6.72 3.14
N ARG A 150 -18.91 7.82 3.89
CA ARG A 150 -19.73 9.02 3.65
C ARG A 150 -19.52 9.55 2.24
N ILE A 151 -18.25 9.69 1.82
CA ILE A 151 -17.87 10.18 0.50
C ILE A 151 -18.38 9.23 -0.60
N LEU A 152 -18.09 7.92 -0.47
CA LEU A 152 -18.47 6.94 -1.48
C LEU A 152 -20.01 6.76 -1.57
N SER A 153 -20.73 6.84 -0.46
CA SER A 153 -22.19 6.80 -0.46
C SER A 153 -22.80 8.03 -1.16
N ALA A 154 -22.21 9.20 -0.96
CA ALA A 154 -22.60 10.40 -1.71
C ALA A 154 -22.26 10.25 -3.22
N ALA A 155 -21.13 9.65 -3.55
CA ALA A 155 -20.70 9.40 -4.91
C ALA A 155 -21.64 8.43 -5.66
N GLN A 156 -22.11 7.36 -4.99
CA GLN A 156 -23.10 6.44 -5.57
C GLN A 156 -24.39 7.12 -5.99
N SER A 157 -24.73 8.24 -5.33
CA SER A 157 -25.89 9.08 -5.66
C SER A 157 -25.49 10.29 -6.53
N GLU A 158 -24.30 10.28 -7.15
CA GLU A 158 -23.74 11.35 -7.99
C GLU A 158 -23.64 12.71 -7.27
N ARG A 159 -23.60 12.70 -5.92
CA ARG A 159 -23.53 13.91 -5.10
C ARG A 159 -22.10 14.28 -4.68
N ALA A 160 -21.14 13.36 -4.83
CA ALA A 160 -19.72 13.60 -4.57
C ALA A 160 -18.92 13.43 -5.87
N PHE A 161 -18.32 14.51 -6.35
CA PHE A 161 -17.63 14.55 -7.64
C PHE A 161 -16.60 15.67 -7.71
N PHE A 162 -15.64 15.52 -8.62
CA PHE A 162 -14.80 16.62 -9.07
C PHE A 162 -15.48 17.31 -10.27
N ASN A 163 -15.64 18.64 -10.17
CA ASN A 163 -16.22 19.47 -11.22
C ASN A 163 -15.13 20.33 -11.87
N ASP A 164 -14.93 20.20 -13.17
CA ASP A 164 -13.99 21.01 -13.96
C ASP A 164 -14.67 22.14 -14.76
N GLY A 165 -15.97 22.37 -14.53
CA GLY A 165 -16.78 23.35 -15.22
C GLY A 165 -17.30 22.88 -16.59
N LYS A 166 -16.86 21.72 -17.10
CA LYS A 166 -17.30 21.11 -18.35
C LYS A 166 -17.86 19.71 -18.14
N SER A 167 -17.26 18.97 -17.19
CA SER A 167 -17.61 17.60 -16.85
C SER A 167 -17.59 17.40 -15.33
N GLN A 168 -18.31 16.39 -14.87
CA GLN A 168 -18.28 15.91 -13.51
C GLN A 168 -17.64 14.53 -13.50
N HIS A 169 -16.62 14.36 -12.68
CA HIS A 169 -16.01 13.07 -12.42
C HIS A 169 -16.46 12.59 -11.04
N VAL A 170 -17.37 11.63 -11.03
CA VAL A 170 -17.86 11.01 -9.78
C VAL A 170 -16.71 10.34 -9.07
N ILE A 171 -16.57 10.57 -7.76
CA ILE A 171 -15.48 10.03 -6.96
C ILE A 171 -15.62 8.51 -6.86
N GLN A 172 -14.50 7.82 -7.06
CA GLN A 172 -14.39 6.37 -6.93
C GLN A 172 -13.44 6.02 -5.79
N ALA A 173 -13.52 4.80 -5.28
CA ALA A 173 -12.61 4.32 -4.23
C ALA A 173 -11.12 4.47 -4.62
N GLY A 174 -10.78 4.31 -5.90
CA GLY A 174 -9.42 4.52 -6.42
C GLY A 174 -8.91 5.96 -6.39
N ASP A 175 -9.80 6.94 -6.19
CA ASP A 175 -9.41 8.36 -6.03
C ASP A 175 -8.98 8.69 -4.59
N ILE A 176 -9.13 7.75 -3.65
CA ILE A 176 -8.88 7.95 -2.22
C ILE A 176 -7.65 7.15 -1.81
N ALA A 177 -6.71 7.82 -1.16
CA ALA A 177 -5.51 7.20 -0.59
C ALA A 177 -5.40 7.52 0.90
N VAL A 178 -5.07 6.51 1.71
CA VAL A 178 -4.80 6.64 3.13
C VAL A 178 -3.32 6.41 3.38
N LEU A 179 -2.61 7.44 3.86
CA LEU A 179 -1.20 7.36 4.23
C LEU A 179 -1.08 6.94 5.70
N VAL A 180 -0.25 5.94 5.95
CA VAL A 180 0.02 5.40 7.28
C VAL A 180 1.53 5.34 7.54
N ARG A 181 1.93 5.35 8.81
CA ARG A 181 3.35 5.33 9.21
C ARG A 181 3.89 3.91 9.30
N THR A 182 3.03 2.95 9.61
CA THR A 182 3.42 1.55 9.86
C THR A 182 2.45 0.56 9.20
N GLY A 183 2.93 -0.64 8.91
CA GLY A 183 2.10 -1.73 8.39
C GLY A 183 0.97 -2.15 9.35
N SER A 184 1.17 -1.99 10.67
CA SER A 184 0.11 -2.26 11.65
C SER A 184 -1.04 -1.26 11.54
N GLU A 185 -0.76 0.02 11.35
CA GLU A 185 -1.78 1.04 11.09
C GLU A 185 -2.52 0.75 9.77
N GLY A 186 -1.78 0.34 8.72
CA GLY A 186 -2.38 -0.05 7.44
C GLY A 186 -3.36 -1.22 7.57
N ARG A 187 -3.01 -2.24 8.37
CA ARG A 187 -3.94 -3.36 8.65
C ARG A 187 -5.19 -2.91 9.41
N MET A 188 -5.05 -2.00 10.40
CA MET A 188 -6.20 -1.47 11.15
C MET A 188 -7.15 -0.69 10.23
N ILE A 189 -6.63 0.17 9.37
CA ILE A 189 -7.42 0.89 8.36
C ILE A 189 -8.12 -0.09 7.42
N LYS A 190 -7.39 -1.08 6.90
CA LYS A 190 -7.96 -2.10 6.01
C LYS A 190 -9.09 -2.86 6.67
N GLN A 191 -8.94 -3.25 7.94
CA GLN A 191 -9.98 -3.93 8.71
C GLN A 191 -11.21 -3.03 8.89
N ALA A 192 -11.03 -1.78 9.33
CA ALA A 192 -12.14 -0.85 9.52
C ALA A 192 -12.91 -0.57 8.20
N LEU A 193 -12.21 -0.50 7.06
CA LEU A 193 -12.84 -0.38 5.74
C LEU A 193 -13.62 -1.66 5.36
N ALA A 194 -13.05 -2.85 5.61
CA ALA A 194 -13.71 -4.12 5.32
C ALA A 194 -14.99 -4.31 6.15
N GLU A 195 -14.98 -3.92 7.43
CA GLU A 195 -16.18 -3.94 8.31
C GLU A 195 -17.30 -3.04 7.76
N GLN A 196 -16.97 -2.08 6.92
CA GLN A 196 -17.93 -1.21 6.24
C GLN A 196 -18.22 -1.63 4.78
N GLY A 197 -17.72 -2.79 4.33
CA GLY A 197 -17.91 -3.30 2.98
C GLY A 197 -17.11 -2.54 1.92
N ILE A 198 -16.03 -1.84 2.31
CA ILE A 198 -15.20 -1.07 1.38
C ILE A 198 -13.92 -1.86 1.07
N ALA A 199 -13.76 -2.30 -0.17
CA ALA A 199 -12.56 -2.96 -0.64
C ALA A 199 -11.37 -1.98 -0.66
N SER A 200 -10.22 -2.42 -0.16
CA SER A 200 -9.00 -1.62 -0.09
C SER A 200 -7.75 -2.44 -0.34
N VAL A 201 -6.73 -1.82 -0.90
CA VAL A 201 -5.42 -2.44 -1.17
C VAL A 201 -4.35 -1.73 -0.36
N TYR A 202 -3.56 -2.49 0.40
CA TYR A 202 -2.37 -1.97 1.06
C TYR A 202 -1.18 -2.10 0.12
N LEU A 203 -0.66 -0.95 -0.32
CA LEU A 203 0.50 -0.90 -1.22
C LEU A 203 1.78 -0.92 -0.38
N SER A 204 2.35 -2.09 -0.17
CA SER A 204 3.64 -2.26 0.48
C SER A 204 4.57 -3.10 -0.41
N ASN A 205 5.73 -2.55 -0.73
CA ASN A 205 6.79 -3.32 -1.42
C ASN A 205 7.57 -4.25 -0.47
N ARG A 206 7.18 -4.33 0.81
CA ARG A 206 7.90 -5.08 1.86
C ARG A 206 7.18 -6.32 2.34
N ASP A 207 5.90 -6.45 2.06
CA ASP A 207 5.16 -7.63 2.50
C ASP A 207 5.50 -8.80 1.58
N SER A 208 6.24 -9.74 2.13
CA SER A 208 6.51 -11.00 1.45
C SER A 208 5.22 -11.78 1.29
N VAL A 209 4.95 -12.30 0.09
CA VAL A 209 3.82 -13.20 -0.15
C VAL A 209 3.87 -14.46 0.74
N PHE A 210 5.06 -14.78 1.26
CA PHE A 210 5.28 -15.92 2.17
C PHE A 210 4.77 -15.70 3.61
N VAL A 211 4.31 -14.50 3.98
CA VAL A 211 3.67 -14.24 5.30
C VAL A 211 2.15 -14.17 5.21
N SER A 212 1.57 -14.49 4.05
CA SER A 212 0.13 -14.53 3.84
C SER A 212 -0.48 -15.84 4.37
N GLN A 213 -1.79 -15.84 4.68
CA GLN A 213 -2.55 -17.05 5.00
C GLN A 213 -2.46 -18.08 3.88
N VAL A 214 -2.49 -17.62 2.64
CA VAL A 214 -2.32 -18.45 1.43
C VAL A 214 -0.99 -19.20 1.44
N ALA A 215 0.10 -18.57 1.91
CA ALA A 215 1.41 -19.22 2.02
C ALA A 215 1.41 -20.32 3.07
N GLU A 216 0.78 -20.10 4.22
CA GLU A 216 0.65 -21.12 5.26
C GLU A 216 -0.17 -22.32 4.76
N ASP A 217 -1.27 -22.07 4.08
CA ASP A 217 -2.11 -23.13 3.54
C ASP A 217 -1.41 -23.89 2.41
N LEU A 218 -0.68 -23.17 1.56
CA LEU A 218 0.15 -23.79 0.52
C LEU A 218 1.27 -24.64 1.14
N GLN A 219 1.88 -24.20 2.24
CA GLN A 219 2.86 -25.01 2.98
C GLN A 219 2.24 -26.31 3.50
N ARG A 220 1.02 -26.26 4.08
CA ARG A 220 0.27 -27.44 4.54
C ARG A 220 -0.02 -28.39 3.38
N LEU A 221 -0.45 -27.85 2.23
CA LEU A 221 -0.68 -28.61 1.02
C LEU A 221 0.60 -29.33 0.53
N LEU A 222 1.69 -28.60 0.39
CA LEU A 222 2.96 -29.17 -0.08
C LEU A 222 3.47 -30.26 0.89
N GLN A 223 3.32 -30.05 2.19
CA GLN A 223 3.70 -31.07 3.17
C GLN A 223 2.85 -32.33 3.09
N ALA A 224 1.54 -32.20 2.90
CA ALA A 224 0.64 -33.33 2.68
C ALA A 224 0.95 -34.05 1.37
N VAL A 225 1.29 -33.35 0.31
CA VAL A 225 1.70 -33.96 -0.98
C VAL A 225 3.01 -34.72 -0.84
N LEU A 226 3.98 -34.24 -0.05
CA LEU A 226 5.25 -34.93 0.20
C LEU A 226 5.05 -36.20 1.02
N THR A 227 4.13 -36.20 1.96
CA THR A 227 3.88 -37.30 2.90
C THR A 227 2.39 -37.67 2.97
N PRO A 228 1.79 -38.20 1.87
CA PRO A 228 0.35 -38.49 1.82
C PRO A 228 -0.12 -39.52 2.86
N GLU A 229 0.80 -40.33 3.35
CA GLU A 229 0.55 -41.35 4.39
C GLU A 229 0.55 -40.77 5.82
N ASN A 230 0.87 -39.49 5.96
CA ASN A 230 0.79 -38.81 7.25
C ASN A 230 -0.61 -38.19 7.43
N ASP A 231 -1.46 -38.88 8.18
CA ASP A 231 -2.85 -38.47 8.45
C ASP A 231 -2.97 -37.04 8.98
N ARG A 232 -2.05 -36.63 9.86
CA ARG A 232 -2.07 -35.28 10.43
C ARG A 232 -1.81 -34.20 9.37
N ALA A 233 -0.82 -34.42 8.50
CA ALA A 233 -0.49 -33.48 7.45
C ALA A 233 -1.63 -33.40 6.42
N LEU A 234 -2.19 -34.54 6.04
CA LEU A 234 -3.30 -34.61 5.09
C LEU A 234 -4.56 -33.92 5.63
N ARG A 235 -4.94 -34.20 6.86
CA ARG A 235 -6.07 -33.53 7.53
C ARG A 235 -5.87 -32.01 7.64
N ALA A 236 -4.69 -31.57 8.04
CA ALA A 236 -4.37 -30.16 8.13
C ALA A 236 -4.46 -29.42 6.78
N SER A 237 -4.08 -30.10 5.70
CA SER A 237 -4.22 -29.57 4.35
C SER A 237 -5.70 -29.49 3.93
N LEU A 238 -6.45 -30.60 4.09
CA LEU A 238 -7.86 -30.65 3.68
C LEU A 238 -8.78 -29.72 4.50
N ALA A 239 -8.40 -29.39 5.74
CA ALA A 239 -9.11 -28.46 6.59
C ALA A 239 -8.69 -26.98 6.37
N SER A 240 -7.76 -26.69 5.44
CA SER A 240 -7.34 -25.33 5.14
C SER A 240 -8.42 -24.55 4.34
N GLU A 241 -8.36 -23.23 4.42
CA GLU A 241 -9.30 -22.35 3.69
C GLU A 241 -9.23 -22.58 2.18
N GLN A 242 -8.08 -22.96 1.63
CA GLN A 242 -7.94 -23.25 0.20
C GLN A 242 -8.80 -24.43 -0.27
N PHE A 243 -9.01 -25.45 0.55
CA PHE A 243 -9.90 -26.56 0.23
C PHE A 243 -11.35 -26.26 0.57
N ALA A 244 -11.60 -25.37 1.53
CA ALA A 244 -12.92 -24.89 1.97
C ALA A 244 -13.96 -26.04 2.09
N LEU A 245 -13.53 -27.20 2.62
CA LEU A 245 -14.42 -28.33 2.82
C LEU A 245 -15.39 -28.01 3.94
N ASP A 246 -16.68 -28.24 3.69
CA ASP A 246 -17.70 -28.11 4.73
C ASP A 246 -17.54 -29.15 5.83
N ALA A 247 -18.14 -28.88 6.99
CA ALA A 247 -18.05 -29.76 8.16
C ALA A 247 -18.55 -31.17 7.88
N GLY A 248 -19.57 -31.33 7.04
CA GLY A 248 -20.13 -32.64 6.67
C GLY A 248 -19.18 -33.47 5.80
N THR A 249 -18.47 -32.81 4.89
CA THR A 249 -17.44 -33.45 4.06
C THR A 249 -16.24 -33.85 4.91
N LEU A 250 -15.80 -32.99 5.84
CA LEU A 250 -14.73 -33.30 6.79
C LEU A 250 -15.12 -34.45 7.73
N ASP A 251 -16.36 -34.51 8.16
CA ASP A 251 -16.87 -35.62 9.01
C ASP A 251 -16.88 -36.94 8.24
N LYS A 252 -17.34 -36.96 6.98
CA LYS A 252 -17.26 -38.14 6.11
C LYS A 252 -15.82 -38.62 5.92
N LEU A 253 -14.88 -37.73 5.62
CA LEU A 253 -13.46 -38.05 5.51
C LEU A 253 -12.87 -38.64 6.80
N ASN A 254 -13.43 -38.29 7.96
CA ASN A 254 -13.00 -38.81 9.26
C ASN A 254 -13.60 -40.20 9.60
N ASN A 255 -14.77 -40.52 9.09
CA ASN A 255 -15.55 -41.69 9.50
C ASN A 255 -15.72 -42.74 8.39
N ASP A 256 -15.33 -42.45 7.14
CA ASP A 256 -15.40 -43.38 6.01
C ASP A 256 -13.98 -43.71 5.51
N GLU A 257 -13.57 -44.97 5.72
CA GLU A 257 -12.23 -45.45 5.32
C GLU A 257 -12.01 -45.34 3.81
N ASN A 258 -13.03 -45.55 2.98
CA ASN A 258 -12.92 -45.47 1.53
C ASN A 258 -12.66 -44.04 1.06
N GLU A 259 -13.40 -43.06 1.63
CA GLU A 259 -13.18 -41.64 1.33
C GLU A 259 -11.79 -41.17 1.77
N TRP A 260 -11.32 -41.67 2.93
CA TRP A 260 -9.97 -41.39 3.39
C TRP A 260 -8.89 -41.98 2.47
N GLU A 261 -9.08 -43.24 2.04
CA GLU A 261 -8.16 -43.91 1.12
C GLU A 261 -8.14 -43.22 -0.24
N ASN A 262 -9.27 -42.75 -0.74
CA ASN A 262 -9.38 -41.96 -1.96
C ASN A 262 -8.58 -40.65 -1.85
N ALA A 263 -8.68 -39.94 -0.71
CA ALA A 263 -7.91 -38.72 -0.47
C ALA A 263 -6.37 -39.00 -0.46
N ILE A 264 -5.95 -40.06 0.22
CA ILE A 264 -4.54 -40.50 0.22
C ILE A 264 -4.05 -40.75 -1.21
N ASN A 265 -4.83 -41.49 -2.00
CA ASN A 265 -4.49 -41.86 -3.36
C ASN A 265 -4.40 -40.63 -4.28
N GLU A 266 -5.30 -39.66 -4.10
CA GLU A 266 -5.26 -38.40 -4.84
C GLU A 266 -3.96 -37.61 -4.51
N PHE A 267 -3.56 -37.54 -3.26
CA PHE A 267 -2.32 -36.84 -2.87
C PHE A 267 -1.06 -37.60 -3.32
N LYS A 268 -1.12 -38.93 -3.41
CA LYS A 268 -0.05 -39.73 -4.07
C LYS A 268 0.07 -39.39 -5.56
N GLU A 269 -1.04 -39.17 -6.28
CA GLU A 269 -0.99 -38.70 -7.66
C GLU A 269 -0.36 -37.30 -7.76
N TYR A 270 -0.69 -36.37 -6.86
CA TYR A 270 -0.05 -35.03 -6.79
C TYR A 270 1.45 -35.15 -6.54
N ARG A 271 1.89 -36.02 -5.61
CA ARG A 271 3.32 -36.29 -5.37
C ARG A 271 4.01 -36.79 -6.62
N ARG A 272 3.39 -37.75 -7.37
CA ARG A 272 3.93 -38.26 -8.63
C ARG A 272 4.04 -37.15 -9.67
N LEU A 273 3.02 -36.34 -9.81
CA LEU A 273 3.01 -35.21 -10.76
C LEU A 273 4.11 -34.19 -10.40
N TRP A 274 4.27 -33.87 -9.11
CA TRP A 274 5.34 -33.00 -8.64
C TRP A 274 6.72 -33.55 -8.99
N SER A 275 6.99 -34.80 -8.69
CA SER A 275 8.29 -35.44 -9.00
C SER A 275 8.59 -35.52 -10.50
N GLN A 276 7.57 -35.62 -11.37
CA GLN A 276 7.75 -35.76 -12.81
C GLN A 276 7.77 -34.42 -13.57
N ARG A 277 7.00 -33.42 -13.12
CA ARG A 277 6.75 -32.19 -13.88
C ARG A 277 7.00 -30.89 -13.10
N GLY A 278 7.39 -31.01 -11.85
CA GLY A 278 7.62 -29.85 -10.97
C GLY A 278 6.38 -29.41 -10.22
N VAL A 279 6.58 -28.43 -9.33
CA VAL A 279 5.57 -27.94 -8.38
C VAL A 279 4.41 -27.23 -9.08
N LEU A 280 4.69 -26.35 -10.04
CA LEU A 280 3.66 -25.52 -10.67
C LEU A 280 2.61 -26.33 -11.44
N PRO A 281 2.95 -27.35 -12.27
CA PRO A 281 1.98 -28.24 -12.87
C PRO A 281 1.15 -29.03 -11.85
N MET A 282 1.76 -29.43 -10.74
CA MET A 282 1.05 -30.09 -9.64
C MET A 282 0.02 -29.16 -9.02
N LEU A 283 0.41 -27.91 -8.65
CA LEU A 283 -0.50 -26.92 -8.08
C LEU A 283 -1.66 -26.60 -9.01
N ARG A 284 -1.41 -26.46 -10.32
CA ARG A 284 -2.48 -26.28 -11.31
C ARG A 284 -3.45 -27.47 -11.35
N SER A 285 -2.94 -28.69 -11.19
CA SER A 285 -3.79 -29.89 -11.12
C SER A 285 -4.67 -29.88 -9.87
N VAL A 286 -4.12 -29.51 -8.71
CA VAL A 286 -4.88 -29.34 -7.45
C VAL A 286 -5.97 -28.28 -7.63
N MET A 287 -5.60 -27.10 -8.16
CA MET A 287 -6.55 -26.00 -8.39
C MET A 287 -7.73 -26.45 -9.26
N SER A 288 -7.45 -27.12 -10.38
CA SER A 288 -8.48 -27.57 -11.33
C SER A 288 -9.35 -28.69 -10.75
N LYS A 289 -8.75 -29.70 -10.11
CA LYS A 289 -9.51 -30.84 -9.55
C LYS A 289 -10.39 -30.43 -8.36
N ARG A 290 -9.96 -29.45 -7.60
CA ARG A 290 -10.62 -29.01 -6.37
C ARG A 290 -11.37 -27.68 -6.52
N HIS A 291 -11.47 -27.14 -7.73
CA HIS A 291 -12.18 -25.90 -8.06
C HIS A 291 -11.78 -24.73 -7.14
N ILE A 292 -10.48 -24.65 -6.79
CA ILE A 292 -9.96 -23.66 -5.82
C ILE A 292 -10.13 -22.24 -6.36
N ALA A 293 -9.86 -22.03 -7.66
CA ALA A 293 -9.94 -20.70 -8.27
C ALA A 293 -11.37 -20.15 -8.24
N GLU A 294 -12.35 -20.97 -8.60
CA GLU A 294 -13.75 -20.59 -8.62
C GLU A 294 -14.25 -20.22 -7.24
N ARG A 295 -13.89 -20.99 -6.22
CA ARG A 295 -14.29 -20.72 -4.83
C ARG A 295 -13.61 -19.50 -4.22
N LEU A 296 -12.30 -19.35 -4.46
CA LEU A 296 -11.60 -18.16 -3.97
C LEU A 296 -12.21 -16.88 -4.55
N LEU A 297 -12.66 -16.90 -5.81
CA LEU A 297 -13.27 -15.72 -6.43
C LEU A 297 -14.66 -15.38 -5.89
N GLU A 298 -15.30 -16.30 -5.16
CA GLU A 298 -16.57 -16.04 -4.44
C GLU A 298 -16.36 -15.39 -3.08
N GLU A 299 -15.13 -15.39 -2.56
CA GLU A 299 -14.80 -14.85 -1.24
C GLU A 299 -14.38 -13.38 -1.31
N ASP A 300 -14.57 -12.66 -0.21
CA ASP A 300 -14.00 -11.33 -0.02
C ASP A 300 -12.47 -11.38 -0.15
N ASN A 301 -11.89 -10.57 -1.02
CA ASN A 301 -10.45 -10.58 -1.39
C ASN A 301 -9.96 -11.83 -2.16
N GLY A 302 -10.85 -12.62 -2.73
CA GLY A 302 -10.50 -13.86 -3.43
C GLY A 302 -9.56 -13.68 -4.62
N GLU A 303 -9.69 -12.60 -5.39
CA GLU A 303 -8.72 -12.25 -6.47
C GLU A 303 -7.29 -12.10 -5.92
N ARG A 304 -7.13 -11.51 -4.74
CA ARG A 304 -5.84 -11.37 -4.09
C ARG A 304 -5.28 -12.71 -3.65
N SER A 305 -6.11 -13.53 -3.00
CA SER A 305 -5.72 -14.88 -2.55
C SER A 305 -5.30 -15.76 -3.74
N LEU A 306 -6.03 -15.70 -4.83
CA LEU A 306 -5.68 -16.42 -6.06
C LEU A 306 -4.36 -15.91 -6.68
N THR A 307 -4.16 -14.60 -6.70
CA THR A 307 -2.92 -13.99 -7.18
C THR A 307 -1.73 -14.42 -6.34
N ASP A 308 -1.85 -14.37 -5.00
CA ASP A 308 -0.80 -14.77 -4.06
C ASP A 308 -0.49 -16.27 -4.21
N PHE A 309 -1.50 -17.13 -4.37
CA PHE A 309 -1.32 -18.57 -4.63
C PHE A 309 -0.51 -18.82 -5.91
N MET A 310 -0.89 -18.17 -7.00
CA MET A 310 -0.19 -18.32 -8.28
C MET A 310 1.23 -17.75 -8.23
N HIS A 311 1.41 -16.61 -7.56
CA HIS A 311 2.71 -15.97 -7.42
C HIS A 311 3.67 -16.84 -6.60
N ILE A 312 3.23 -17.36 -5.45
CA ILE A 312 4.05 -18.29 -4.64
C ILE A 312 4.38 -19.54 -5.46
N GLY A 313 3.38 -20.11 -6.17
CA GLY A 313 3.61 -21.26 -7.04
C GLY A 313 4.61 -21.02 -8.18
N CYS A 314 4.77 -19.78 -8.64
CA CYS A 314 5.80 -19.41 -9.63
C CYS A 314 7.19 -19.17 -8.99
N LEU A 315 7.24 -18.86 -7.69
CA LEU A 315 8.50 -18.63 -6.96
C LEU A 315 9.13 -19.94 -6.45
N LEU A 316 8.34 -21.00 -6.31
CA LEU A 316 8.76 -22.36 -5.93
C LEU A 316 9.19 -23.17 -7.15
#